data_9f93d4efc44d2978e5605f5d813a056e
#
_entry.id   9f93d4efc44d2978e5605f5d813a056e
#
_cell.length_a   1.000
_cell.length_b   1.000
_cell.length_c   1.000
_cell.angle_alpha   90.00
_cell.angle_beta   90.00
_cell.angle_gamma   90.00
#
_symmetry.space_group_name_H-M   'P 1'
#
loop_
_entity.id
_entity.type
_entity.pdbx_description
1 polymer ?
#
loop_
_entity_poly.entity_id
_entity_poly.type
_entity_poly.pdbx_seq_one_letter_code
_entity_poly.pdbx_strand_id
1 'polypeptide(L)'
;MIAPGTVLQNRYVVERQIGEGGMGAVYIATDQRFGSTVALKETFFDDPNLRKAFEREARLLNHLRHTALPRVSDHFGEEEGQFLVMEYIPGEDLSHMLKARGAPFAVRDVLAWADQLLDALDYLHTQTPSVVHRDIKPQNLKLLPRNQIVLLDFGLAKGTPLQTRVTATGSVFGYSFNYAPIEQMQGAGTDPRSDLYSLGATLYHLLTGSPPADALTRATSLVNGDPDPLRPASELNPRVPVEVADALARALQQSAARRFTSAEEMRGALREAARFVVEETDEDARIAGANALASGAAFASEQETRLMQGEVGALTSPHASRAKGTEAIGPQNAATLVGTQDAGSETAGVVGSDTARVVENETAGVAKDAARISTHAKREDNSVVTRVRVVDNPSA
;
A
#
# COMPACT_ATOMS: atom_id res chain seq x y z
N MET A 1 -12.47 9.83 -12.16
CA MET A 1 -12.20 8.57 -12.91
C MET A 1 -12.17 8.90 -14.39
N ILE A 2 -11.09 8.58 -15.09
CA ILE A 2 -10.93 8.81 -16.52
C ILE A 2 -11.61 7.68 -17.29
N ALA A 3 -12.45 8.06 -18.27
CA ALA A 3 -13.19 7.07 -19.06
C ALA A 3 -12.28 6.33 -20.06
N PRO A 4 -12.52 5.03 -20.32
CA PRO A 4 -11.85 4.33 -21.41
C PRO A 4 -12.01 5.06 -22.75
N GLY A 5 -10.94 5.11 -23.54
CA GLY A 5 -10.88 5.84 -24.81
C GLY A 5 -10.48 7.32 -24.68
N THR A 6 -10.39 7.88 -23.45
CA THR A 6 -9.86 9.23 -23.25
C THR A 6 -8.42 9.31 -23.71
N VAL A 7 -8.06 10.35 -24.44
CA VAL A 7 -6.71 10.59 -24.95
C VAL A 7 -6.06 11.71 -24.15
N LEU A 8 -5.04 11.38 -23.37
CA LEU A 8 -4.25 12.34 -22.59
C LEU A 8 -3.01 12.76 -23.38
N GLN A 9 -2.65 14.06 -23.33
CA GLN A 9 -1.50 14.65 -24.05
C GLN A 9 -1.48 14.34 -25.56
N ASN A 10 -2.64 14.10 -26.18
CA ASN A 10 -2.74 13.66 -27.57
C ASN A 10 -1.85 12.43 -27.88
N ARG A 11 -1.61 11.58 -26.86
CA ARG A 11 -0.65 10.47 -26.97
C ARG A 11 -1.09 9.21 -26.25
N TYR A 12 -1.62 9.32 -25.05
CA TYR A 12 -1.92 8.17 -24.21
C TYR A 12 -3.42 7.87 -24.23
N VAL A 13 -3.83 6.78 -24.85
CA VAL A 13 -5.24 6.33 -24.87
C VAL A 13 -5.49 5.46 -23.65
N VAL A 14 -6.32 5.93 -22.72
CA VAL A 14 -6.71 5.19 -21.53
C VAL A 14 -7.55 3.98 -21.91
N GLU A 15 -7.15 2.79 -21.50
CA GLU A 15 -7.88 1.54 -21.73
C GLU A 15 -8.81 1.20 -20.58
N ARG A 16 -8.28 1.19 -19.36
CA ARG A 16 -9.03 0.88 -18.14
C ARG A 16 -8.27 1.26 -16.88
N GLN A 17 -9.00 1.47 -15.82
CA GLN A 17 -8.43 1.61 -14.47
C GLN A 17 -8.01 0.24 -13.90
N ILE A 18 -6.89 0.17 -13.21
CA ILE A 18 -6.34 -1.03 -12.58
C ILE A 18 -6.08 -0.87 -11.08
N GLY A 19 -6.13 0.35 -10.58
CA GLY A 19 -5.95 0.64 -9.16
C GLY A 19 -6.60 1.96 -8.78
N GLU A 20 -7.00 2.06 -7.51
CA GLU A 20 -7.52 3.28 -6.90
C GLU A 20 -7.02 3.37 -5.48
N GLY A 21 -6.68 4.57 -5.05
CA GLY A 21 -6.20 4.85 -3.69
C GLY A 21 -6.53 6.26 -3.25
N GLY A 22 -6.26 6.57 -2.00
CA GLY A 22 -6.59 7.87 -1.41
C GLY A 22 -5.92 9.11 -2.04
N MET A 23 -4.96 8.90 -2.93
CA MET A 23 -4.20 9.98 -3.60
C MET A 23 -4.39 10.01 -5.11
N GLY A 24 -5.16 9.09 -5.68
CA GLY A 24 -5.35 9.01 -7.13
C GLY A 24 -5.65 7.61 -7.64
N ALA A 25 -5.47 7.42 -8.93
CA ALA A 25 -5.79 6.19 -9.62
C ALA A 25 -4.65 5.73 -10.54
N VAL A 26 -4.66 4.45 -10.90
CA VAL A 26 -3.71 3.88 -11.87
C VAL A 26 -4.49 3.30 -13.03
N TYR A 27 -4.08 3.64 -14.24
CA TYR A 27 -4.70 3.20 -15.49
C TYR A 27 -3.72 2.44 -16.36
N ILE A 28 -4.23 1.50 -17.15
CA ILE A 28 -3.53 1.00 -18.34
C ILE A 28 -3.87 1.93 -19.49
N ALA A 29 -2.87 2.29 -20.27
CA ALA A 29 -3.04 3.08 -21.49
C ALA A 29 -2.10 2.59 -22.59
N THR A 30 -2.47 2.90 -23.83
CA THR A 30 -1.61 2.70 -25.01
C THR A 30 -0.92 4.01 -25.36
N ASP A 31 0.41 4.02 -25.40
CA ASP A 31 1.19 5.09 -26.00
C ASP A 31 1.07 5.01 -27.54
N GLN A 32 0.29 5.88 -28.16
CA GLN A 32 0.04 5.87 -29.60
C GLN A 32 1.30 6.11 -30.44
N ARG A 33 2.34 6.73 -29.87
CA ARG A 33 3.59 7.01 -30.58
C ARG A 33 4.43 5.76 -30.80
N PHE A 34 4.42 4.84 -29.81
CA PHE A 34 5.23 3.62 -29.84
C PHE A 34 4.39 2.35 -29.98
N GLY A 35 3.07 2.44 -29.84
CA GLY A 35 2.17 1.28 -29.79
C GLY A 35 2.37 0.39 -28.56
N SER A 36 2.98 0.92 -27.49
CA SER A 36 3.29 0.15 -26.30
C SER A 36 2.30 0.41 -25.17
N THR A 37 2.01 -0.63 -24.38
CA THR A 37 1.19 -0.51 -23.17
C THR A 37 2.00 0.13 -22.05
N VAL A 38 1.44 1.12 -21.37
CA VAL A 38 2.01 1.85 -20.25
C VAL A 38 1.06 1.87 -19.05
N ALA A 39 1.58 2.09 -17.86
CA ALA A 39 0.80 2.44 -16.68
C ALA A 39 0.84 3.96 -16.46
N LEU A 40 -0.34 4.55 -16.27
CA LEU A 40 -0.50 5.97 -15.93
C LEU A 40 -0.93 6.06 -14.46
N LYS A 41 -0.10 6.63 -13.61
CA LYS A 41 -0.46 6.93 -12.22
C LYS A 41 -0.89 8.38 -12.12
N GLU A 42 -2.18 8.60 -11.90
CA GLU A 42 -2.78 9.90 -11.64
C GLU A 42 -2.64 10.23 -10.15
N THR A 43 -2.29 11.47 -9.85
CA THR A 43 -2.20 11.97 -8.47
C THR A 43 -2.73 13.40 -8.43
N PHE A 44 -3.53 13.71 -7.41
CA PHE A 44 -4.10 15.05 -7.22
C PHE A 44 -3.36 15.79 -6.12
N PHE A 45 -3.03 17.05 -6.37
CA PHE A 45 -2.41 17.94 -5.41
C PHE A 45 -3.10 19.30 -5.41
N ASP A 46 -3.62 19.69 -4.26
CA ASP A 46 -4.20 21.03 -4.07
C ASP A 46 -3.11 22.11 -3.92
N ASP A 47 -1.92 21.74 -3.41
CA ASP A 47 -0.80 22.65 -3.14
C ASP A 47 0.16 22.70 -4.34
N PRO A 48 0.42 23.89 -4.93
CA PRO A 48 1.39 24.06 -6.01
C PRO A 48 2.82 23.63 -5.65
N ASN A 49 3.21 23.68 -4.36
CA ASN A 49 4.53 23.22 -3.93
C ASN A 49 4.65 21.70 -4.02
N LEU A 50 3.55 20.97 -3.74
CA LEU A 50 3.50 19.51 -3.89
C LEU A 50 3.59 19.11 -5.36
N ARG A 51 2.95 19.84 -6.28
CA ARG A 51 3.11 19.64 -7.73
C ARG A 51 4.56 19.80 -8.17
N LYS A 52 5.25 20.85 -7.73
CA LYS A 52 6.68 21.05 -8.03
C LYS A 52 7.57 19.97 -7.40
N ALA A 53 7.22 19.48 -6.22
CA ALA A 53 7.95 18.38 -5.59
C ALA A 53 7.77 17.09 -6.40
N PHE A 54 6.55 16.78 -6.83
CA PHE A 54 6.23 15.65 -7.70
C PHE A 54 7.03 15.71 -9.02
N GLU A 55 7.04 16.86 -9.71
CA GLU A 55 7.81 17.02 -10.94
C GLU A 55 9.31 16.77 -10.77
N ARG A 56 9.89 17.27 -9.66
CA ARG A 56 11.32 17.04 -9.36
C ARG A 56 11.59 15.55 -9.12
N GLU A 57 10.73 14.89 -8.35
CA GLU A 57 10.86 13.49 -8.04
C GLU A 57 10.62 12.62 -9.30
N ALA A 58 9.63 12.93 -10.12
CA ALA A 58 9.39 12.26 -11.41
C ALA A 58 10.62 12.34 -12.35
N ARG A 59 11.30 13.49 -12.38
CA ARG A 59 12.56 13.64 -13.16
C ARG A 59 13.67 12.75 -12.62
N LEU A 60 13.81 12.62 -11.30
CA LEU A 60 14.77 11.70 -10.69
C LEU A 60 14.45 10.25 -11.06
N LEU A 61 13.19 9.84 -10.93
CA LEU A 61 12.75 8.49 -11.26
C LEU A 61 12.95 8.15 -12.74
N ASN A 62 12.81 9.11 -13.64
CA ASN A 62 13.06 8.90 -15.06
C ASN A 62 14.52 8.48 -15.38
N HIS A 63 15.47 8.81 -14.52
CA HIS A 63 16.87 8.42 -14.70
C HIS A 63 17.21 7.03 -14.13
N LEU A 64 16.34 6.47 -13.30
CA LEU A 64 16.58 5.20 -12.67
C LEU A 64 16.49 4.03 -13.68
N ARG A 65 17.40 3.08 -13.56
CA ARG A 65 17.45 1.86 -14.39
C ARG A 65 17.85 0.68 -13.52
N HIS A 66 16.87 -0.14 -13.20
CA HIS A 66 17.11 -1.37 -12.42
C HIS A 66 16.08 -2.43 -12.82
N THR A 67 16.49 -3.69 -12.84
CA THR A 67 15.63 -4.82 -13.31
C THR A 67 14.43 -5.08 -12.40
N ALA A 68 14.53 -4.75 -11.12
CA ALA A 68 13.44 -4.88 -10.14
C ALA A 68 12.62 -3.59 -9.96
N LEU A 69 12.75 -2.59 -10.85
CA LEU A 69 11.99 -1.34 -10.83
C LEU A 69 11.35 -1.08 -12.20
N PRO A 70 10.10 -0.59 -12.27
CA PRO A 70 9.50 -0.18 -13.52
C PRO A 70 10.21 1.06 -14.06
N ARG A 71 10.39 1.11 -15.37
CA ARG A 71 10.95 2.29 -16.03
C ARG A 71 9.94 3.41 -16.07
N VAL A 72 10.26 4.56 -15.50
CA VAL A 72 9.51 5.81 -15.68
C VAL A 72 9.94 6.43 -17.01
N SER A 73 8.96 6.77 -17.87
CA SER A 73 9.21 7.27 -19.23
C SER A 73 8.80 8.73 -19.43
N ASP A 74 7.78 9.20 -18.70
CA ASP A 74 7.25 10.55 -18.86
C ASP A 74 6.53 11.03 -17.61
N HIS A 75 6.26 12.33 -17.53
CA HIS A 75 5.37 12.93 -16.53
C HIS A 75 4.72 14.17 -17.12
N PHE A 76 3.47 14.45 -16.78
CA PHE A 76 2.76 15.62 -17.24
C PHE A 76 1.62 16.01 -16.29
N GLY A 77 1.18 17.27 -16.38
CA GLY A 77 -0.06 17.74 -15.78
C GLY A 77 -1.14 17.87 -16.84
N GLU A 78 -2.37 17.44 -16.55
CA GLU A 78 -3.53 17.64 -17.38
C GLU A 78 -4.76 17.83 -16.48
N GLU A 79 -5.53 18.90 -16.73
CA GLU A 79 -6.58 19.38 -15.84
C GLU A 79 -6.04 19.60 -14.42
N GLU A 80 -6.59 18.94 -13.39
CA GLU A 80 -6.11 19.00 -12.01
C GLU A 80 -5.16 17.85 -11.65
N GLY A 81 -5.03 16.84 -12.53
CA GLY A 81 -4.22 15.65 -12.32
C GLY A 81 -2.75 15.83 -12.66
N GLN A 82 -1.89 15.18 -11.89
CA GLN A 82 -0.47 14.98 -12.21
C GLN A 82 -0.27 13.51 -12.56
N PHE A 83 0.28 13.26 -13.72
CA PHE A 83 0.45 11.92 -14.28
C PHE A 83 1.91 11.51 -14.32
N LEU A 84 2.18 10.30 -13.84
CA LEU A 84 3.46 9.62 -14.03
C LEU A 84 3.24 8.47 -15.01
N VAL A 85 4.00 8.46 -16.11
CA VAL A 85 3.96 7.40 -17.12
C VAL A 85 5.08 6.42 -16.84
N MET A 86 4.72 5.16 -16.67
CA MET A 86 5.70 4.12 -16.37
C MET A 86 5.43 2.83 -17.16
N GLU A 87 6.40 1.97 -17.18
CA GLU A 87 6.28 0.62 -17.72
C GLU A 87 5.12 -0.13 -17.06
N TYR A 88 4.25 -0.70 -17.87
CA TYR A 88 3.20 -1.58 -17.38
C TYR A 88 3.81 -2.96 -17.07
N ILE A 89 3.74 -3.36 -15.81
CA ILE A 89 4.18 -4.67 -15.36
C ILE A 89 2.96 -5.59 -15.26
N PRO A 90 2.84 -6.62 -16.10
CA PRO A 90 1.71 -7.55 -16.06
C PRO A 90 1.77 -8.48 -14.86
N GLY A 91 0.68 -9.24 -14.62
CA GLY A 91 0.60 -10.23 -13.57
C GLY A 91 -0.03 -9.72 -12.27
N GLU A 92 -0.17 -10.63 -11.31
CA GLU A 92 -0.74 -10.37 -10.00
C GLU A 92 0.32 -9.90 -9.01
N ASP A 93 -0.10 -9.12 -8.02
CA ASP A 93 0.75 -8.75 -6.90
C ASP A 93 0.84 -9.86 -5.84
N LEU A 94 1.89 -9.80 -5.00
CA LEU A 94 2.11 -10.81 -3.97
C LEU A 94 1.02 -10.85 -2.89
N SER A 95 0.26 -9.77 -2.69
CA SER A 95 -0.87 -9.75 -1.74
C SER A 95 -2.03 -10.60 -2.27
N HIS A 96 -2.36 -10.47 -3.57
CA HIS A 96 -3.35 -11.30 -4.22
C HIS A 96 -2.93 -12.76 -4.25
N MET A 97 -1.67 -13.03 -4.63
CA MET A 97 -1.12 -14.38 -4.65
C MET A 97 -1.14 -15.04 -3.26
N LEU A 98 -0.77 -14.29 -2.19
CA LEU A 98 -0.79 -14.80 -0.82
C LEU A 98 -2.21 -15.16 -0.37
N LYS A 99 -3.18 -14.29 -0.67
CA LYS A 99 -4.60 -14.56 -0.38
C LYS A 99 -5.14 -15.76 -1.14
N ALA A 100 -4.82 -15.88 -2.43
CA ALA A 100 -5.25 -17.00 -3.26
C ALA A 100 -4.65 -18.33 -2.80
N ARG A 101 -3.39 -18.33 -2.33
CA ARG A 101 -2.75 -19.53 -1.75
C ARG A 101 -3.38 -19.96 -0.42
N GLY A 102 -3.84 -19.01 0.40
CA GLY A 102 -4.26 -19.27 1.77
C GLY A 102 -3.14 -19.78 2.69
N ALA A 103 -1.88 -19.69 2.29
CA ALA A 103 -0.70 -20.16 3.00
C ALA A 103 0.53 -19.30 2.71
N PRO A 104 1.52 -19.24 3.63
CA PRO A 104 2.78 -18.54 3.40
C PRO A 104 3.52 -19.02 2.15
N PHE A 105 4.39 -18.19 1.60
CA PHE A 105 5.31 -18.59 0.55
C PHE A 105 6.47 -19.43 1.10
N ALA A 106 7.08 -20.21 0.24
CA ALA A 106 8.28 -20.96 0.60
C ALA A 106 9.41 -20.00 1.03
N VAL A 107 10.13 -20.33 2.08
CA VAL A 107 11.21 -19.48 2.63
C VAL A 107 12.26 -19.17 1.56
N ARG A 108 12.64 -20.16 0.76
CA ARG A 108 13.60 -20.02 -0.33
C ARG A 108 13.18 -18.97 -1.36
N ASP A 109 11.90 -18.97 -1.76
CA ASP A 109 11.38 -18.02 -2.75
C ASP A 109 11.39 -16.61 -2.19
N VAL A 110 10.91 -16.42 -0.94
CA VAL A 110 10.88 -15.12 -0.29
C VAL A 110 12.28 -14.54 -0.11
N LEU A 111 13.28 -15.36 0.24
CA LEU A 111 14.68 -14.93 0.35
C LEU A 111 15.29 -14.58 -1.00
N ALA A 112 14.94 -15.29 -2.07
CA ALA A 112 15.37 -14.97 -3.44
C ALA A 112 14.77 -13.62 -3.92
N TRP A 113 13.52 -13.31 -3.54
CA TRP A 113 12.91 -12.00 -3.81
C TRP A 113 13.53 -10.92 -2.94
N ALA A 114 13.79 -11.20 -1.66
CA ALA A 114 14.46 -10.27 -0.75
C ALA A 114 15.83 -9.84 -1.30
N ASP A 115 16.59 -10.77 -1.86
CA ASP A 115 17.89 -10.47 -2.46
C ASP A 115 17.78 -9.48 -3.63
N GLN A 116 16.80 -9.66 -4.53
CA GLN A 116 16.55 -8.77 -5.65
C GLN A 116 16.01 -7.39 -5.20
N LEU A 117 15.15 -7.36 -4.18
CA LEU A 117 14.61 -6.11 -3.64
C LEU A 117 15.68 -5.31 -2.90
N LEU A 118 16.56 -5.97 -2.16
CA LEU A 118 17.66 -5.31 -1.47
C LEU A 118 18.72 -4.77 -2.45
N ASP A 119 18.94 -5.45 -3.59
CA ASP A 119 19.74 -4.93 -4.71
C ASP A 119 19.15 -3.62 -5.26
N ALA A 120 17.82 -3.62 -5.48
CA ALA A 120 17.12 -2.41 -5.93
C ALA A 120 17.14 -1.28 -4.90
N LEU A 121 16.99 -1.59 -3.61
CA LEU A 121 17.05 -0.59 -2.54
C LEU A 121 18.46 -0.02 -2.37
N ASP A 122 19.50 -0.84 -2.46
CA ASP A 122 20.87 -0.35 -2.45
C ASP A 122 21.13 0.60 -3.62
N TYR A 123 20.69 0.23 -4.82
CA TYR A 123 20.74 1.10 -6.00
C TYR A 123 20.00 2.43 -5.77
N LEU A 124 18.79 2.43 -5.19
CA LEU A 124 18.02 3.66 -4.91
C LEU A 124 18.67 4.52 -3.84
N HIS A 125 19.13 3.91 -2.76
CA HIS A 125 19.68 4.60 -1.60
C HIS A 125 21.04 5.23 -1.87
N THR A 126 21.82 4.71 -2.84
CA THR A 126 23.12 5.23 -3.25
C THR A 126 23.03 6.30 -4.33
N GLN A 127 21.84 6.63 -4.85
CA GLN A 127 21.67 7.76 -5.78
C GLN A 127 22.02 9.09 -5.12
N THR A 128 22.29 10.11 -5.94
CA THR A 128 22.53 11.48 -5.48
C THR A 128 21.56 12.45 -6.15
N PRO A 129 20.53 12.93 -5.42
CA PRO A 129 20.22 12.63 -4.02
C PRO A 129 19.70 11.21 -3.81
N SER A 130 19.83 10.68 -2.58
CA SER A 130 19.30 9.37 -2.19
C SER A 130 17.78 9.30 -2.41
N VAL A 131 17.32 8.21 -3.01
CA VAL A 131 15.90 7.95 -3.28
C VAL A 131 15.37 6.93 -2.27
N VAL A 132 14.36 7.33 -1.50
CA VAL A 132 13.66 6.46 -0.55
C VAL A 132 12.30 6.10 -1.14
N HIS A 133 11.94 4.81 -1.15
CA HIS A 133 10.73 4.31 -1.81
C HIS A 133 9.43 4.61 -1.05
N ARG A 134 9.41 4.44 0.27
CA ARG A 134 8.34 4.83 1.22
C ARG A 134 7.02 4.04 1.14
N ASP A 135 6.88 3.07 0.25
CA ASP A 135 5.65 2.27 0.13
C ASP A 135 5.90 0.81 -0.24
N ILE A 136 6.85 0.17 0.45
CA ILE A 136 7.15 -1.25 0.23
C ILE A 136 6.14 -2.10 0.99
N LYS A 137 5.37 -2.92 0.25
CA LYS A 137 4.32 -3.81 0.75
C LYS A 137 3.98 -4.88 -0.30
N PRO A 138 3.33 -6.00 0.07
CA PRO A 138 3.01 -7.07 -0.87
C PRO A 138 2.19 -6.63 -2.09
N GLN A 139 1.31 -5.61 -1.94
CA GLN A 139 0.50 -5.06 -3.03
C GLN A 139 1.33 -4.37 -4.10
N ASN A 140 2.51 -3.86 -3.73
CA ASN A 140 3.43 -3.16 -4.64
C ASN A 140 4.53 -4.07 -5.19
N LEU A 141 4.43 -5.38 -4.99
CA LEU A 141 5.38 -6.37 -5.48
C LEU A 141 4.73 -7.28 -6.50
N LYS A 142 5.24 -7.28 -7.72
CA LYS A 142 4.79 -8.18 -8.78
C LYS A 142 5.82 -9.24 -9.09
N LEU A 143 5.36 -10.48 -9.19
CA LEU A 143 6.18 -11.61 -9.57
C LEU A 143 6.03 -11.87 -11.07
N LEU A 144 7.15 -11.78 -11.78
CA LEU A 144 7.27 -12.07 -13.19
C LEU A 144 7.79 -13.52 -13.43
N PRO A 145 7.71 -14.02 -14.67
CA PRO A 145 8.33 -15.31 -15.01
C PRO A 145 9.80 -15.37 -14.59
N ARG A 146 10.31 -16.58 -14.36
CA ARG A 146 11.69 -16.86 -13.91
C ARG A 146 12.00 -16.30 -12.51
N ASN A 147 10.98 -16.18 -11.65
CA ASN A 147 11.13 -15.74 -10.26
C ASN A 147 11.72 -14.32 -10.12
N GLN A 148 11.46 -13.45 -11.10
CA GLN A 148 11.86 -12.06 -11.06
C GLN A 148 10.81 -11.24 -10.31
N ILE A 149 11.24 -10.44 -9.32
CA ILE A 149 10.37 -9.54 -8.57
C ILE A 149 10.51 -8.09 -9.06
N VAL A 150 9.40 -7.36 -9.13
CA VAL A 150 9.40 -5.93 -9.47
C VAL A 150 8.67 -5.14 -8.39
N LEU A 151 9.34 -4.13 -7.86
CA LEU A 151 8.81 -3.19 -6.86
C LEU A 151 8.17 -2.01 -7.59
N LEU A 152 6.85 -1.88 -7.43
CA LEU A 152 6.03 -0.84 -8.03
C LEU A 152 5.79 0.33 -7.06
N ASP A 153 5.29 1.42 -7.62
CA ASP A 153 4.66 2.53 -6.87
C ASP A 153 5.53 3.23 -5.84
N PHE A 154 6.47 4.05 -6.33
CA PHE A 154 7.14 5.03 -5.47
C PHE A 154 6.13 5.91 -4.74
N GLY A 155 6.30 6.03 -3.43
CA GLY A 155 5.45 6.85 -2.58
C GLY A 155 5.71 8.36 -2.74
N LEU A 156 5.67 8.89 -3.97
CA LEU A 156 5.98 10.28 -4.35
C LEU A 156 5.26 11.33 -3.49
N ALA A 157 4.07 11.01 -3.01
CA ALA A 157 3.26 11.90 -2.19
C ALA A 157 3.43 11.67 -0.68
N LYS A 158 4.18 10.66 -0.23
CA LYS A 158 4.24 10.20 1.18
C LYS A 158 5.37 10.81 2.00
N GLY A 159 6.01 11.87 1.56
CA GLY A 159 7.18 12.44 2.25
C GLY A 159 7.05 13.87 2.72
N THR A 160 5.90 14.51 2.52
CA THR A 160 5.70 15.90 2.93
C THR A 160 4.91 16.00 4.24
N PRO A 161 5.35 16.85 5.20
CA PRO A 161 4.73 16.99 6.54
C PRO A 161 3.26 17.42 6.55
N LEU A 162 2.69 17.77 5.39
CA LEU A 162 1.35 18.36 5.26
C LEU A 162 0.21 17.34 5.07
N GLN A 163 0.48 16.03 5.01
CA GLN A 163 -0.55 15.05 4.65
C GLN A 163 -0.94 14.05 5.75
N THR A 164 -0.77 14.39 7.00
CA THR A 164 -1.47 13.68 8.09
C THR A 164 -2.91 14.20 8.20
N ARG A 165 -3.74 14.00 7.18
CA ARG A 165 -5.19 14.15 7.33
C ARG A 165 -5.77 12.80 7.75
N VAL A 166 -6.20 12.73 8.99
CA VAL A 166 -7.05 11.63 9.50
C VAL A 166 -8.41 11.75 8.82
N THR A 167 -8.82 10.75 8.03
CA THR A 167 -10.19 10.69 7.54
C THR A 167 -11.15 10.27 8.64
N ALA A 168 -12.42 10.68 8.52
CA ALA A 168 -13.52 10.30 9.42
C ALA A 168 -13.75 8.78 9.53
N THR A 169 -13.09 7.97 8.70
CA THR A 169 -13.14 6.49 8.70
C THR A 169 -11.97 5.83 9.44
N GLY A 170 -11.13 6.62 10.16
CA GLY A 170 -10.02 6.06 10.94
C GLY A 170 -8.80 5.61 10.12
N SER A 171 -8.80 5.81 8.81
CA SER A 171 -7.62 5.58 7.98
C SER A 171 -6.80 6.87 7.93
N VAL A 172 -5.59 6.85 8.45
CA VAL A 172 -4.60 7.89 8.16
C VAL A 172 -4.24 7.76 6.69
N PHE A 173 -4.51 8.81 5.90
CA PHE A 173 -4.39 8.77 4.44
C PHE A 173 -3.02 8.24 4.00
N GLY A 174 -3.04 7.18 3.20
CA GLY A 174 -1.92 6.77 2.36
C GLY A 174 -0.90 5.83 2.99
N TYR A 175 -0.97 5.52 4.28
CA TYR A 175 -0.06 4.55 4.90
C TYR A 175 -0.69 3.17 5.04
N SER A 176 0.04 2.16 4.62
CA SER A 176 -0.27 0.78 4.94
C SER A 176 0.27 0.49 6.33
N PHE A 177 -0.53 0.69 7.38
CA PHE A 177 -0.15 0.70 8.81
C PHE A 177 0.84 -0.41 9.20
N ASN A 178 0.60 -1.63 8.77
CA ASN A 178 1.44 -2.77 9.14
C ASN A 178 2.85 -2.74 8.55
N TYR A 179 3.12 -1.89 7.54
CA TYR A 179 4.41 -1.85 6.84
C TYR A 179 5.17 -0.54 7.04
N ALA A 180 4.50 0.52 7.47
CA ALA A 180 5.12 1.82 7.67
C ALA A 180 5.82 1.89 9.04
N PRO A 181 7.08 2.37 9.12
CA PRO A 181 7.77 2.61 10.38
C PRO A 181 7.20 3.84 11.09
N ILE A 182 7.45 3.93 12.41
CA ILE A 182 6.88 4.97 13.27
C ILE A 182 7.27 6.40 12.82
N GLU A 183 8.50 6.61 12.38
CA GLU A 183 8.97 7.92 11.90
C GLU A 183 8.22 8.38 10.64
N GLN A 184 7.80 7.46 9.80
CA GLN A 184 6.99 7.76 8.61
C GLN A 184 5.56 8.14 9.00
N MET A 185 4.96 7.44 9.97
CA MET A 185 3.63 7.74 10.48
C MET A 185 3.57 9.10 11.20
N GLN A 186 4.63 9.46 11.88
CA GLN A 186 4.75 10.73 12.60
C GLN A 186 5.14 11.92 11.71
N GLY A 187 5.47 11.67 10.43
CA GLY A 187 5.96 12.73 9.55
C GLY A 187 7.32 13.30 9.97
N ALA A 188 8.09 12.58 10.77
CA ALA A 188 9.40 12.99 11.28
C ALA A 188 10.52 12.95 10.21
N GLY A 189 10.17 12.58 8.97
CA GLY A 189 11.11 12.35 7.89
C GLY A 189 11.45 10.87 7.73
N THR A 190 11.78 10.48 6.50
CA THR A 190 12.17 9.11 6.14
C THR A 190 13.58 9.09 5.59
N ASP A 191 14.32 8.03 5.90
CA ASP A 191 15.63 7.74 5.34
C ASP A 191 15.68 6.30 4.79
N PRO A 192 16.79 5.84 4.21
CA PRO A 192 16.95 4.47 3.69
C PRO A 192 16.51 3.37 4.67
N ARG A 193 16.69 3.56 5.97
CA ARG A 193 16.31 2.58 7.01
C ARG A 193 14.79 2.44 7.18
N SER A 194 14.01 3.42 6.72
CA SER A 194 12.55 3.34 6.68
C SER A 194 12.10 2.29 5.66
N ASP A 195 12.76 2.23 4.49
CA ASP A 195 12.51 1.20 3.48
C ASP A 195 12.90 -0.20 3.97
N LEU A 196 14.00 -0.32 4.75
CA LEU A 196 14.42 -1.61 5.32
C LEU A 196 13.40 -2.14 6.34
N TYR A 197 12.78 -1.26 7.12
CA TYR A 197 11.66 -1.65 7.98
C TYR A 197 10.47 -2.15 7.16
N SER A 198 10.06 -1.39 6.14
CA SER A 198 8.92 -1.73 5.29
C SER A 198 9.14 -3.04 4.54
N LEU A 199 10.37 -3.28 4.05
CA LEU A 199 10.76 -4.57 3.46
C LEU A 199 10.72 -5.69 4.50
N GLY A 200 11.29 -5.48 5.71
CA GLY A 200 11.22 -6.45 6.81
C GLY A 200 9.79 -6.87 7.14
N ALA A 201 8.85 -5.89 7.23
CA ALA A 201 7.44 -6.13 7.46
C ALA A 201 6.77 -6.91 6.31
N THR A 202 7.17 -6.60 5.09
CA THR A 202 6.71 -7.31 3.89
C THR A 202 7.17 -8.77 3.87
N LEU A 203 8.46 -9.01 4.08
CA LEU A 203 9.02 -10.36 4.14
C LEU A 203 8.42 -11.19 5.29
N TYR A 204 8.24 -10.56 6.45
CA TYR A 204 7.56 -11.18 7.59
C TYR A 204 6.16 -11.67 7.18
N HIS A 205 5.36 -10.81 6.53
CA HIS A 205 4.02 -11.18 6.08
C HIS A 205 4.04 -12.33 5.06
N LEU A 206 4.94 -12.29 4.08
CA LEU A 206 5.04 -13.34 3.07
C LEU A 206 5.45 -14.68 3.67
N LEU A 207 6.30 -14.68 4.70
CA LEU A 207 6.80 -15.87 5.40
C LEU A 207 5.84 -16.44 6.43
N THR A 208 5.00 -15.61 7.05
CA THR A 208 4.10 -16.04 8.13
C THR A 208 2.63 -16.15 7.69
N GLY A 209 2.27 -15.56 6.55
CA GLY A 209 0.88 -15.41 6.11
C GLY A 209 0.09 -14.34 6.85
N SER A 210 0.70 -13.67 7.84
CA SER A 210 0.08 -12.62 8.65
C SER A 210 0.98 -11.38 8.72
N PRO A 211 0.45 -10.17 8.55
CA PRO A 211 1.25 -8.97 8.69
C PRO A 211 1.72 -8.81 10.14
N PRO A 212 2.87 -8.16 10.39
CA PRO A 212 3.28 -7.83 11.75
C PRO A 212 2.31 -6.83 12.39
N ALA A 213 2.29 -6.76 13.72
CA ALA A 213 1.64 -5.68 14.42
C ALA A 213 2.24 -4.34 13.96
N ASP A 214 1.39 -3.33 13.75
CA ASP A 214 1.84 -2.04 13.26
C ASP A 214 2.75 -1.30 14.25
N ALA A 215 3.57 -0.39 13.73
CA ALA A 215 4.59 0.30 14.51
C ALA A 215 4.01 1.14 15.68
N LEU A 216 2.81 1.71 15.51
CA LEU A 216 2.17 2.52 16.54
C LEU A 216 1.66 1.64 17.69
N THR A 217 0.97 0.54 17.39
CA THR A 217 0.53 -0.45 18.39
C THR A 217 1.72 -0.97 19.17
N ARG A 218 2.83 -1.35 18.51
CA ARG A 218 4.06 -1.84 19.15
C ARG A 218 4.69 -0.77 20.03
N ALA A 219 4.79 0.48 19.55
CA ALA A 219 5.34 1.58 20.34
C ALA A 219 4.50 1.87 21.57
N THR A 220 3.17 1.82 21.46
CA THR A 220 2.24 2.02 22.58
C THR A 220 2.41 0.94 23.64
N SER A 221 2.50 -0.34 23.27
CA SER A 221 2.76 -1.43 24.20
C SER A 221 4.06 -1.22 24.98
N LEU A 222 5.14 -0.86 24.29
CA LEU A 222 6.45 -0.61 24.93
C LEU A 222 6.40 0.57 25.90
N VAL A 223 5.69 1.66 25.58
CA VAL A 223 5.52 2.82 26.46
C VAL A 223 4.71 2.45 27.70
N ASN A 224 3.72 1.58 27.59
CA ASN A 224 2.90 1.08 28.70
C ASN A 224 3.66 0.06 29.59
N GLY A 225 4.85 -0.38 29.17
CA GLY A 225 5.60 -1.43 29.87
C GLY A 225 5.14 -2.85 29.52
N ASP A 226 4.31 -3.01 28.49
CA ASP A 226 3.87 -4.29 27.98
C ASP A 226 4.92 -4.90 27.03
N PRO A 227 4.93 -6.23 26.86
CA PRO A 227 5.77 -6.86 25.84
C PRO A 227 5.46 -6.37 24.43
N ASP A 228 6.49 -6.32 23.56
CA ASP A 228 6.29 -6.04 22.13
C ASP A 228 5.38 -7.12 21.52
N PRO A 229 4.25 -6.75 20.90
CA PRO A 229 3.33 -7.72 20.28
C PRO A 229 3.88 -8.38 19.00
N LEU A 230 5.06 -7.99 18.52
CA LEU A 230 5.74 -8.63 17.40
C LEU A 230 6.23 -10.03 17.82
N ARG A 231 5.60 -11.06 17.27
CA ARG A 231 6.05 -12.45 17.47
C ARG A 231 7.18 -12.79 16.51
N PRO A 232 8.17 -13.59 16.88
CA PRO A 232 9.18 -14.12 15.97
C PRO A 232 8.54 -14.87 14.78
N ALA A 233 9.06 -14.66 13.57
CA ALA A 233 8.53 -15.32 12.38
C ALA A 233 8.63 -16.85 12.46
N SER A 234 9.66 -17.37 13.12
CA SER A 234 9.87 -18.81 13.36
C SER A 234 8.82 -19.44 14.30
N GLU A 235 8.20 -18.66 15.18
CA GLU A 235 7.10 -19.15 16.02
C GLU A 235 5.78 -19.30 15.22
N LEU A 236 5.55 -18.44 14.23
CA LEU A 236 4.35 -18.47 13.39
C LEU A 236 4.48 -19.47 12.25
N ASN A 237 5.69 -19.60 11.72
CA ASN A 237 6.03 -20.57 10.68
C ASN A 237 7.32 -21.29 11.06
N PRO A 238 7.25 -22.51 11.61
CA PRO A 238 8.42 -23.30 12.02
C PRO A 238 9.40 -23.64 10.87
N ARG A 239 9.02 -23.42 9.60
CA ARG A 239 9.91 -23.56 8.44
C ARG A 239 10.88 -22.38 8.32
N VAL A 240 10.63 -21.26 8.98
CA VAL A 240 11.50 -20.08 8.96
C VAL A 240 12.64 -20.33 9.97
N PRO A 241 13.90 -20.39 9.51
CA PRO A 241 15.05 -20.50 10.42
C PRO A 241 15.10 -19.35 11.42
N VAL A 242 15.61 -19.61 12.62
CA VAL A 242 15.75 -18.60 13.67
C VAL A 242 16.62 -17.43 13.19
N GLU A 243 17.66 -17.69 12.41
CA GLU A 243 18.56 -16.69 11.86
C GLU A 243 17.84 -15.73 10.90
N VAL A 244 16.87 -16.23 10.11
CA VAL A 244 16.00 -15.40 9.26
C VAL A 244 15.04 -14.58 10.12
N ALA A 245 14.44 -15.20 11.15
CA ALA A 245 13.54 -14.51 12.07
C ALA A 245 14.26 -13.40 12.83
N ASP A 246 15.49 -13.60 13.26
CA ASP A 246 16.34 -12.60 13.96
C ASP A 246 16.70 -11.43 13.02
N ALA A 247 17.04 -11.71 11.76
CA ALA A 247 17.30 -10.67 10.76
C ALA A 247 16.04 -9.80 10.52
N LEU A 248 14.85 -10.43 10.43
CA LEU A 248 13.59 -9.70 10.33
C LEU A 248 13.28 -8.90 11.60
N ALA A 249 13.50 -9.45 12.78
CA ALA A 249 13.31 -8.75 14.04
C ALA A 249 14.23 -7.52 14.15
N ARG A 250 15.48 -7.60 13.63
CA ARG A 250 16.40 -6.46 13.54
C ARG A 250 15.88 -5.41 12.56
N ALA A 251 15.42 -5.78 11.37
CA ALA A 251 14.83 -4.85 10.41
C ALA A 251 13.61 -4.12 10.98
N LEU A 252 12.80 -4.83 11.79
CA LEU A 252 11.58 -4.35 12.43
C LEU A 252 11.79 -3.62 13.77
N GLN A 253 13.03 -3.25 14.13
CA GLN A 253 13.27 -2.44 15.34
C GLN A 253 12.57 -1.09 15.24
N GLN A 254 11.93 -0.65 16.33
CA GLN A 254 11.24 0.64 16.39
C GLN A 254 12.22 1.80 16.18
N SER A 255 13.37 1.75 16.84
CA SER A 255 14.45 2.72 16.62
C SER A 255 15.19 2.45 15.32
N ALA A 256 15.20 3.39 14.39
CA ALA A 256 15.95 3.30 13.13
C ALA A 256 17.46 3.07 13.37
N ALA A 257 18.01 3.55 14.47
CA ALA A 257 19.43 3.34 14.83
C ALA A 257 19.77 1.89 15.19
N ARG A 258 18.76 1.06 15.50
CA ARG A 258 18.93 -0.37 15.82
C ARG A 258 18.71 -1.29 14.63
N ARG A 259 18.22 -0.74 13.51
CA ARG A 259 18.02 -1.47 12.25
C ARG A 259 19.35 -1.71 11.53
N PHE A 260 19.29 -2.31 10.37
CA PHE A 260 20.41 -2.33 9.43
C PHE A 260 20.71 -0.90 8.96
N THR A 261 22.00 -0.61 8.73
CA THR A 261 22.45 0.73 8.30
C THR A 261 22.31 0.93 6.79
N SER A 262 22.31 -0.17 6.02
CA SER A 262 22.17 -0.16 4.56
C SER A 262 21.42 -1.40 4.05
N ALA A 263 20.96 -1.33 2.80
CA ALA A 263 20.35 -2.46 2.12
C ALA A 263 21.38 -3.60 1.91
N GLU A 264 22.64 -3.27 1.62
CA GLU A 264 23.70 -4.24 1.47
C GLU A 264 23.96 -5.02 2.79
N GLU A 265 23.98 -4.33 3.94
CA GLU A 265 24.13 -4.98 5.27
C GLU A 265 22.99 -5.99 5.51
N MET A 266 21.73 -5.57 5.27
CA MET A 266 20.57 -6.45 5.43
C MET A 266 20.62 -7.63 4.44
N ARG A 267 21.05 -7.38 3.19
CA ARG A 267 21.22 -8.42 2.17
C ARG A 267 22.25 -9.47 2.59
N GLY A 268 23.39 -9.02 3.10
CA GLY A 268 24.43 -9.90 3.63
C GLY A 268 23.92 -10.78 4.76
N ALA A 269 23.19 -10.20 5.73
CA ALA A 269 22.62 -10.93 6.85
C ALA A 269 21.60 -11.99 6.41
N LEU A 270 20.69 -11.65 5.48
CA LEU A 270 19.70 -12.62 4.96
C LEU A 270 20.34 -13.72 4.10
N ARG A 271 21.39 -13.41 3.33
CA ARG A 271 22.16 -14.43 2.57
C ARG A 271 22.86 -15.41 3.51
N GLU A 272 23.41 -14.92 4.62
CA GLU A 272 24.02 -15.79 5.64
C GLU A 272 22.96 -16.68 6.29
N ALA A 273 21.82 -16.08 6.70
CA ALA A 273 20.70 -16.79 7.30
C ALA A 273 20.07 -17.83 6.32
N ALA A 274 20.12 -17.58 5.01
CA ALA A 274 19.62 -18.51 3.99
C ALA A 274 20.35 -19.87 4.01
N ARG A 275 21.55 -19.96 4.54
CA ARG A 275 22.30 -21.22 4.68
C ARG A 275 21.66 -22.22 5.63
N PHE A 276 20.80 -21.75 6.52
CA PHE A 276 20.07 -22.57 7.49
C PHE A 276 18.70 -23.02 6.95
N VAL A 277 18.31 -22.60 5.75
CA VAL A 277 17.07 -23.08 5.12
C VAL A 277 17.25 -24.53 4.73
N VAL A 278 16.53 -25.41 5.40
CA VAL A 278 16.48 -26.83 5.04
C VAL A 278 15.75 -26.93 3.72
N GLU A 279 16.36 -27.59 2.73
CA GLU A 279 15.69 -27.86 1.46
C GLU A 279 14.42 -28.67 1.74
N GLU A 280 13.28 -28.17 1.25
CA GLU A 280 12.04 -28.96 1.25
C GLU A 280 12.37 -30.23 0.46
N THR A 281 12.28 -31.36 1.12
CA THR A 281 12.46 -32.64 0.44
C THR A 281 11.37 -32.77 -0.62
N ASP A 282 11.67 -33.43 -1.74
CA ASP A 282 10.70 -33.72 -2.82
C ASP A 282 9.38 -34.33 -2.30
N GLU A 283 9.40 -34.88 -1.11
CA GLU A 283 8.25 -35.43 -0.37
C GLU A 283 7.28 -34.34 0.10
N ASP A 284 7.78 -33.22 0.63
CA ASP A 284 6.96 -32.08 1.07
C ASP A 284 6.34 -31.36 -0.12
N ALA A 285 7.08 -31.24 -1.24
CA ALA A 285 6.57 -30.71 -2.48
C ALA A 285 5.47 -31.63 -3.10
N ARG A 286 5.63 -32.94 -2.98
CA ARG A 286 4.61 -33.92 -3.42
C ARG A 286 3.37 -33.88 -2.55
N ILE A 287 3.51 -33.77 -1.23
CA ILE A 287 2.39 -33.65 -0.29
C ILE A 287 1.62 -32.35 -0.52
N ALA A 288 2.32 -31.21 -0.75
CA ALA A 288 1.70 -29.94 -1.09
C ALA A 288 1.01 -29.98 -2.46
N GLY A 289 1.61 -30.62 -3.45
CA GLY A 289 1.03 -30.84 -4.77
C GLY A 289 -0.17 -31.81 -4.74
N ALA A 290 -0.10 -32.87 -3.94
CA ALA A 290 -1.22 -33.80 -3.76
C ALA A 290 -2.41 -33.15 -3.05
N ASN A 291 -2.17 -32.32 -2.04
CA ASN A 291 -3.22 -31.58 -1.34
C ASN A 291 -3.86 -30.49 -2.24
N ALA A 292 -3.08 -29.82 -3.10
CA ALA A 292 -3.60 -28.88 -4.09
C ALA A 292 -4.44 -29.59 -5.17
N LEU A 293 -4.01 -30.76 -5.64
CA LEU A 293 -4.77 -31.58 -6.58
C LEU A 293 -6.05 -32.18 -5.93
N ALA A 294 -5.99 -32.59 -4.67
CA ALA A 294 -7.14 -33.07 -3.93
C ALA A 294 -8.17 -31.97 -3.70
N SER A 295 -7.73 -30.74 -3.40
CA SER A 295 -8.61 -29.56 -3.27
C SER A 295 -9.21 -29.17 -4.61
N GLY A 296 -8.44 -29.20 -5.71
CA GLY A 296 -8.92 -28.94 -7.07
C GLY A 296 -9.90 -30.00 -7.55
N ALA A 297 -9.66 -31.28 -7.25
CA ALA A 297 -10.57 -32.37 -7.57
C ALA A 297 -11.88 -32.32 -6.76
N ALA A 298 -11.82 -31.89 -5.49
CA ALA A 298 -13.01 -31.67 -4.67
C ALA A 298 -13.88 -30.52 -5.23
N PHE A 299 -13.27 -29.42 -5.68
CA PHE A 299 -13.99 -28.32 -6.35
C PHE A 299 -14.62 -28.75 -7.69
N ALA A 300 -13.91 -29.56 -8.50
CA ALA A 300 -14.44 -30.07 -9.76
C ALA A 300 -15.62 -31.04 -9.53
N SER A 301 -15.54 -31.91 -8.52
CA SER A 301 -16.63 -32.87 -8.20
C SER A 301 -17.85 -32.18 -7.61
N GLU A 302 -17.70 -31.10 -6.86
CA GLU A 302 -18.83 -30.26 -6.41
C GLU A 302 -19.54 -29.53 -7.55
N GLN A 303 -18.76 -29.04 -8.54
CA GLN A 303 -19.36 -28.44 -9.74
C GLN A 303 -20.06 -29.45 -10.63
N GLU A 304 -19.48 -30.64 -10.85
CA GLU A 304 -20.16 -31.74 -11.58
C GLU A 304 -21.42 -32.21 -10.84
N THR A 305 -21.38 -32.33 -9.53
CA THR A 305 -22.58 -32.73 -8.74
C THR A 305 -23.67 -31.66 -8.79
N ARG A 306 -23.33 -30.38 -8.83
CA ARG A 306 -24.30 -29.29 -9.04
C ARG A 306 -24.90 -29.28 -10.44
N LEU A 307 -24.08 -29.55 -11.49
CA LEU A 307 -24.57 -29.66 -12.87
C LEU A 307 -25.51 -30.86 -13.03
N MET A 308 -25.18 -32.03 -12.48
CA MET A 308 -26.02 -33.21 -12.52
C MET A 308 -27.33 -33.07 -11.72
N GLN A 309 -27.37 -32.33 -10.62
CA GLN A 309 -28.57 -32.02 -9.87
C GLN A 309 -29.46 -30.98 -10.55
N GLY A 310 -28.92 -30.14 -11.44
CA GLY A 310 -29.68 -29.19 -12.26
C GLY A 310 -30.43 -29.84 -13.44
N GLU A 311 -29.92 -30.95 -13.98
CA GLU A 311 -30.54 -31.63 -15.14
C GLU A 311 -31.63 -32.66 -14.74
N VAL A 312 -31.67 -33.17 -13.52
CA VAL A 312 -32.73 -34.12 -13.07
C VAL A 312 -34.05 -33.42 -12.73
N GLY A 313 -34.06 -32.07 -12.65
CA GLY A 313 -35.30 -31.30 -12.40
C GLY A 313 -36.17 -31.01 -13.63
N ALA A 314 -35.71 -31.36 -14.87
CA ALA A 314 -36.37 -30.98 -16.11
C ALA A 314 -37.09 -32.10 -16.89
N LEU A 315 -37.13 -33.32 -16.39
CA LEU A 315 -37.72 -34.48 -17.11
C LEU A 315 -38.68 -35.29 -16.24
N THR A 316 -39.79 -34.69 -15.77
CA THR A 316 -41.01 -35.45 -15.43
C THR A 316 -42.23 -34.54 -15.55
N SER A 317 -42.90 -34.58 -16.70
CA SER A 317 -44.29 -34.24 -16.85
C SER A 317 -44.97 -35.35 -17.66
N PRO A 318 -45.94 -36.09 -17.12
CA PRO A 318 -46.72 -37.01 -17.92
C PRO A 318 -47.91 -36.33 -18.56
N HIS A 319 -48.14 -36.68 -19.81
CA HIS A 319 -49.36 -36.48 -20.60
C HIS A 319 -50.66 -36.88 -19.88
N ALA A 320 -51.69 -36.03 -19.97
CA ALA A 320 -53.10 -36.47 -20.20
C ALA A 320 -53.93 -35.26 -20.64
N SER A 321 -54.25 -35.20 -21.92
CA SER A 321 -55.57 -35.40 -22.52
C SER A 321 -56.69 -34.36 -22.26
N ARG A 322 -56.96 -33.53 -23.31
CA ARG A 322 -58.22 -33.30 -24.02
C ARG A 322 -59.42 -32.69 -23.28
N ALA A 323 -59.84 -31.48 -23.62
CA ALA A 323 -61.04 -31.21 -24.42
C ALA A 323 -61.46 -29.72 -24.37
N LYS A 324 -61.65 -29.15 -25.55
CA LYS A 324 -62.70 -28.27 -26.08
C LYS A 324 -63.33 -27.16 -25.21
N GLY A 325 -63.35 -25.98 -25.80
CA GLY A 325 -64.46 -25.03 -25.66
C GLY A 325 -64.03 -23.56 -25.73
N THR A 326 -64.04 -23.02 -26.90
CA THR A 326 -64.77 -21.86 -27.46
C THR A 326 -64.80 -20.55 -26.68
N GLU A 327 -64.40 -19.51 -27.46
CA GLU A 327 -64.93 -18.13 -27.51
C GLU A 327 -64.71 -17.22 -26.29
N ALA A 328 -64.27 -16.04 -26.39
CA ALA A 328 -64.30 -14.93 -27.33
C ALA A 328 -64.26 -13.63 -26.53
N ILE A 329 -63.67 -12.63 -27.12
CA ILE A 329 -63.94 -11.19 -26.92
C ILE A 329 -63.28 -10.48 -25.74
N GLY A 330 -62.31 -9.60 -26.13
CA GLY A 330 -61.86 -8.43 -25.35
C GLY A 330 -62.98 -7.34 -25.38
N PRO A 331 -62.70 -6.07 -25.25
CA PRO A 331 -61.49 -5.33 -24.82
C PRO A 331 -61.81 -4.21 -23.78
N GLN A 332 -60.83 -3.36 -23.56
CA GLN A 332 -60.98 -1.89 -23.34
C GLN A 332 -60.92 -1.31 -21.89
N ASN A 333 -60.05 -0.33 -21.88
CA ASN A 333 -60.13 1.04 -21.31
C ASN A 333 -59.76 1.14 -19.83
N ALA A 334 -58.75 1.88 -19.59
CA ALA A 334 -58.46 3.33 -19.77
C ALA A 334 -58.89 4.16 -18.55
N ALA A 335 -58.09 5.11 -18.32
CA ALA A 335 -58.28 6.39 -17.62
C ALA A 335 -57.94 6.41 -16.11
N THR A 336 -56.87 7.10 -15.73
CA THR A 336 -56.68 8.56 -15.60
C THR A 336 -57.36 9.18 -14.40
N LEU A 337 -56.63 9.94 -13.68
CA LEU A 337 -56.89 11.25 -12.98
C LEU A 337 -56.22 11.26 -11.60
N VAL A 338 -55.17 12.08 -11.35
CA VAL A 338 -55.11 13.55 -11.16
C VAL A 338 -55.76 14.00 -9.84
N GLY A 339 -55.04 14.79 -9.14
CA GLY A 339 -55.52 15.76 -8.15
C GLY A 339 -54.63 15.75 -6.88
N THR A 340 -53.68 16.66 -6.78
CA THR A 340 -53.61 18.09 -6.42
C THR A 340 -53.84 18.35 -4.94
N GLN A 341 -52.82 19.06 -4.39
CA GLN A 341 -52.94 20.18 -3.41
C GLN A 341 -53.45 19.85 -1.99
N ASP A 342 -53.05 20.45 -0.93
CA ASP A 342 -52.40 21.74 -0.64
C ASP A 342 -51.99 21.82 0.83
N ALA A 343 -50.99 22.63 1.11
CA ALA A 343 -50.86 23.66 2.15
C ALA A 343 -51.09 23.39 3.64
N GLY A 344 -50.19 23.97 4.39
CA GLY A 344 -50.50 24.67 5.62
C GLY A 344 -49.64 24.29 6.81
N SER A 345 -48.69 25.08 7.07
CA SER A 345 -48.47 26.17 8.06
C SER A 345 -48.06 25.71 9.46
N GLU A 346 -46.92 26.33 9.83
CA GLU A 346 -46.64 27.00 11.11
C GLU A 346 -46.85 26.24 12.43
N THR A 347 -45.81 26.11 13.22
CA THR A 347 -45.58 27.05 14.31
C THR A 347 -44.22 26.79 15.00
N ALA A 348 -43.66 27.90 15.39
CA ALA A 348 -42.47 28.14 16.16
C ALA A 348 -42.48 27.51 17.57
N GLY A 349 -41.30 27.23 18.10
CA GLY A 349 -41.07 26.93 19.50
C GLY A 349 -39.61 27.04 19.86
N VAL A 350 -39.20 28.19 20.29
CA VAL A 350 -37.96 28.58 20.96
C VAL A 350 -37.85 27.91 22.32
N VAL A 351 -36.71 27.32 22.66
CA VAL A 351 -36.04 27.25 23.98
C VAL A 351 -34.68 26.67 23.67
N GLY A 352 -33.51 27.22 23.85
CA GLY A 352 -33.04 27.99 25.00
C GLY A 352 -31.67 27.40 25.33
N SER A 353 -30.61 28.13 24.97
CA SER A 353 -29.23 28.08 25.46
C SER A 353 -29.08 27.53 26.88
N ASP A 354 -28.12 26.63 27.07
CA ASP A 354 -27.15 26.63 28.17
C ASP A 354 -26.41 25.28 28.25
N THR A 355 -25.32 25.13 27.50
CA THR A 355 -24.26 24.13 27.81
C THR A 355 -22.96 24.35 27.02
N ALA A 356 -22.63 25.56 26.64
CA ALA A 356 -21.41 25.86 25.85
C ALA A 356 -20.42 26.78 26.60
N ARG A 357 -20.27 26.66 27.93
CA ARG A 357 -19.40 27.61 28.70
C ARG A 357 -18.42 26.97 29.69
N VAL A 358 -18.25 25.65 29.73
CA VAL A 358 -17.37 25.01 30.74
C VAL A 358 -16.12 24.33 30.12
N VAL A 359 -15.99 24.22 28.79
CA VAL A 359 -14.86 23.50 28.16
C VAL A 359 -13.73 24.42 27.67
N GLU A 360 -13.89 25.73 27.66
CA GLU A 360 -12.87 26.67 27.14
C GLU A 360 -11.79 27.11 28.13
N ASN A 361 -11.91 26.81 29.43
CA ASN A 361 -10.96 27.33 30.44
C ASN A 361 -9.84 26.37 30.87
N GLU A 362 -9.86 25.08 30.49
CA GLU A 362 -8.77 24.15 30.86
C GLU A 362 -7.72 23.98 29.78
N THR A 363 -7.99 24.32 28.52
CA THR A 363 -6.99 24.21 27.43
C THR A 363 -6.07 25.42 27.32
N ALA A 364 -6.40 26.55 27.92
CA ALA A 364 -5.57 27.77 27.88
C ALA A 364 -4.38 27.73 28.84
N GLY A 365 -4.41 26.90 29.89
CA GLY A 365 -3.34 26.76 30.87
C GLY A 365 -2.16 25.93 30.38
N VAL A 366 -2.41 24.87 29.62
CA VAL A 366 -1.38 23.93 29.16
C VAL A 366 -0.58 24.50 27.97
N ALA A 367 -1.19 25.35 27.15
CA ALA A 367 -0.52 26.01 26.03
C ALA A 367 0.47 27.12 26.45
N LYS A 368 0.27 27.73 27.63
CA LYS A 368 1.19 28.75 28.16
C LYS A 368 2.47 28.18 28.75
N ASP A 369 2.42 26.99 29.35
CA ASP A 369 3.59 26.34 29.88
C ASP A 369 4.46 25.69 28.80
N ALA A 370 3.85 25.16 27.74
CA ALA A 370 4.60 24.63 26.58
C ALA A 370 5.37 25.75 25.82
N ALA A 371 4.78 26.93 25.72
CA ALA A 371 5.42 28.10 25.10
C ALA A 371 6.57 28.68 25.96
N ARG A 372 6.50 28.54 27.31
CA ARG A 372 7.57 28.99 28.20
C ARG A 372 8.77 28.04 28.21
N ILE A 373 8.56 26.74 28.02
CA ILE A 373 9.66 25.75 27.95
C ILE A 373 10.41 25.87 26.61
N SER A 374 9.69 26.14 25.53
CA SER A 374 10.30 26.33 24.20
C SER A 374 11.13 27.60 24.06
N THR A 375 10.78 28.67 24.76
CA THR A 375 11.54 29.93 24.71
C THR A 375 12.78 29.94 25.61
N HIS A 376 12.86 29.06 26.62
CA HIS A 376 14.04 28.94 27.46
C HIS A 376 15.12 28.05 26.84
N ALA A 377 14.73 27.00 26.08
CA ALA A 377 15.66 26.14 25.35
C ALA A 377 16.33 26.85 24.14
N LYS A 378 15.73 27.91 23.62
CA LYS A 378 16.28 28.67 22.47
C LYS A 378 17.27 29.76 22.86
N ARG A 379 17.48 30.04 24.14
CA ARG A 379 18.41 31.09 24.60
C ARG A 379 19.76 30.59 25.11
N GLU A 380 19.95 29.28 25.27
CA GLU A 380 21.24 28.73 25.72
C GLU A 380 22.17 28.23 24.62
N ASP A 381 21.69 28.13 23.35
CA ASP A 381 22.47 27.52 22.26
C ASP A 381 23.07 28.55 21.26
N ASN A 382 23.14 29.82 21.64
CA ASN A 382 23.69 30.90 20.79
C ASN A 382 24.95 31.57 21.35
N SER A 383 25.80 30.81 22.05
CA SER A 383 27.13 31.23 22.43
C SER A 383 28.22 30.29 21.83
N VAL A 384 28.24 30.17 20.52
CA VAL A 384 29.45 29.70 19.83
C VAL A 384 30.27 30.92 19.46
N VAL A 385 31.26 31.20 20.30
CA VAL A 385 32.27 32.18 20.08
C VAL A 385 33.12 31.75 18.87
N THR A 386 32.95 32.43 17.76
CA THR A 386 33.84 32.33 16.60
C THR A 386 35.18 32.98 16.97
N ARG A 387 36.17 32.18 17.38
CA ARG A 387 37.57 32.65 17.46
C ARG A 387 38.13 32.71 16.04
N VAL A 388 38.21 33.90 15.52
CA VAL A 388 39.02 34.21 14.34
C VAL A 388 40.49 34.17 14.78
N ARG A 389 41.27 33.23 14.29
CA ARG A 389 42.71 33.19 14.42
C ARG A 389 43.28 34.05 13.33
N VAL A 390 43.76 35.20 13.70
CA VAL A 390 44.64 36.01 12.86
C VAL A 390 46.00 35.33 12.84
N VAL A 391 46.42 34.91 11.66
CA VAL A 391 47.79 34.43 11.42
C VAL A 391 48.58 35.62 10.91
N ASP A 392 49.43 36.19 11.77
CA ASP A 392 50.44 37.16 11.38
C ASP A 392 51.50 36.44 10.56
N ASN A 393 51.79 36.99 9.41
CA ASN A 393 52.86 36.57 8.52
C ASN A 393 54.03 37.54 8.75
N PRO A 394 55.20 37.12 9.22
CA PRO A 394 56.38 38.00 9.23
C PRO A 394 57.17 37.80 7.93
N SER A 395 57.28 38.90 7.24
CA SER A 395 58.19 39.09 6.15
C SER A 395 59.64 39.12 6.63
N ALA A 396 60.53 38.48 5.92
CA ALA A 396 61.82 38.95 5.51
C ALA A 396 62.31 38.06 4.34
#